data_206a35653ded72af8a1bf163b1d8f65e
#
_entry.id   206a35653ded72af8a1bf163b1d8f65e
#
_cell.length_a   1.000
_cell.length_b   1.000
_cell.length_c   1.000
_cell.angle_alpha   90.00
_cell.angle_beta   90.00
_cell.angle_gamma   90.00
#
_symmetry.space_group_name_H-M   'P 1'
#
loop_
_entity.id
_entity.type
_entity.pdbx_description
1 polymer ?
#
loop_
_entity_poly.entity_id
_entity_poly.type
_entity_poly.pdbx_seq_one_letter_code
_entity_poly.pdbx_strand_id
1 'polypeptide(L)'
;MARSKNKTKRNAPLNDHLNKNFWGYGLILLAILLLLSLISYQSTDLREIRGLREYTDREPNATHSNAVGVVGAILGWLQLQCFGAAAFLIPLGVAWLGVRRLFLTGQFGWRTWAGFAVFIFSGAALASVVGWFDGWAGSNLIGGKGGGMFGLGFGEKLFQRLLSTLGAVLVLGLSLIHI
;
A
#
# COMPACT_ATOMS: atom_id res chain seq x y z
N MET A 1 30.31 34.54 -33.65
CA MET A 1 30.21 33.44 -32.67
C MET A 1 28.98 33.60 -31.79
N ALA A 2 27.76 33.37 -32.30
CA ALA A 2 26.52 33.51 -31.52
C ALA A 2 25.40 32.59 -32.06
N ARG A 3 25.61 31.27 -32.07
CA ARG A 3 24.60 30.32 -32.58
C ARG A 3 24.41 29.01 -31.77
N SER A 4 24.81 28.98 -30.49
CA SER A 4 24.75 27.76 -29.71
C SER A 4 23.76 27.76 -28.53
N LYS A 5 23.11 28.88 -28.18
CA LYS A 5 22.26 28.95 -26.96
C LYS A 5 20.77 28.59 -27.15
N ASN A 6 20.33 28.28 -28.37
CA ASN A 6 18.89 28.16 -28.68
C ASN A 6 18.37 26.70 -28.80
N LYS A 7 19.24 25.69 -28.79
CA LYS A 7 18.82 24.27 -28.90
C LYS A 7 18.41 23.64 -27.58
N THR A 8 18.96 24.09 -26.47
CA THR A 8 18.71 23.50 -25.14
C THR A 8 17.36 23.86 -24.55
N LYS A 9 16.76 24.99 -24.94
CA LYS A 9 15.43 25.40 -24.42
C LYS A 9 14.24 24.73 -25.07
N ARG A 10 14.37 24.10 -26.24
CA ARG A 10 13.26 23.45 -26.96
C ARG A 10 12.94 22.04 -26.46
N ASN A 11 13.89 21.34 -25.88
CA ASN A 11 13.71 19.93 -25.47
C ASN A 11 13.34 19.77 -23.98
N ALA A 12 13.47 20.82 -23.16
CA ALA A 12 13.14 20.79 -21.75
C ALA A 12 11.65 20.45 -21.46
N PRO A 13 10.65 21.06 -22.13
CA PRO A 13 9.25 20.75 -21.84
C PRO A 13 8.82 19.34 -22.27
N LEU A 14 9.39 18.83 -23.37
CA LEU A 14 9.05 17.50 -23.89
C LEU A 14 9.54 16.40 -22.93
N ASN A 15 10.76 16.52 -22.45
CA ASN A 15 11.34 15.55 -21.52
C ASN A 15 10.61 15.52 -20.15
N ASP A 16 10.10 16.65 -19.70
CA ASP A 16 9.36 16.74 -18.45
C ASP A 16 7.98 16.06 -18.56
N HIS A 17 7.27 16.22 -19.68
CA HIS A 17 6.03 15.52 -19.96
C HIS A 17 6.22 13.99 -20.09
N LEU A 18 7.28 13.57 -20.79
CA LEU A 18 7.58 12.14 -20.94
C LEU A 18 7.90 11.50 -19.60
N ASN A 19 8.73 12.16 -18.78
CA ASN A 19 9.08 11.68 -17.45
C ASN A 19 7.85 11.63 -16.51
N LYS A 20 6.99 12.66 -16.55
CA LYS A 20 5.74 12.69 -15.76
C LYS A 20 4.83 11.52 -16.10
N ASN A 21 4.62 11.26 -17.38
CA ASN A 21 3.74 10.19 -17.84
C ASN A 21 4.32 8.80 -17.49
N PHE A 22 5.62 8.61 -17.65
CA PHE A 22 6.31 7.36 -17.29
C PHE A 22 6.09 7.01 -15.82
N TRP A 23 6.33 7.95 -14.90
CA TRP A 23 6.11 7.73 -13.48
C TRP A 23 4.63 7.53 -13.13
N GLY A 24 3.71 8.21 -13.80
CA GLY A 24 2.28 8.04 -13.59
C GLY A 24 1.79 6.63 -13.95
N TYR A 25 2.17 6.14 -15.14
CA TYR A 25 1.83 4.76 -15.55
C TYR A 25 2.54 3.71 -14.69
N GLY A 26 3.79 3.95 -14.29
CA GLY A 26 4.53 3.09 -13.37
C GLY A 26 3.83 2.91 -12.02
N LEU A 27 3.30 4.00 -11.44
CA LEU A 27 2.53 3.94 -10.20
C LEU A 27 1.20 3.18 -10.37
N ILE A 28 0.50 3.36 -11.49
CA ILE A 28 -0.75 2.62 -11.76
C ILE A 28 -0.46 1.13 -11.92
N LEU A 29 0.59 0.77 -12.66
CA LEU A 29 1.00 -0.63 -12.79
C LEU A 29 1.38 -1.24 -11.43
N LEU A 30 2.14 -0.51 -10.62
CA LEU A 30 2.50 -0.94 -9.27
C LEU A 30 1.24 -1.14 -8.41
N ALA A 31 0.27 -0.24 -8.48
CA ALA A 31 -0.98 -0.37 -7.75
C ALA A 31 -1.76 -1.63 -8.14
N ILE A 32 -1.81 -1.94 -9.44
CA ILE A 32 -2.45 -3.17 -9.94
C ILE A 32 -1.72 -4.41 -9.40
N LEU A 33 -0.40 -4.44 -9.43
CA LEU A 33 0.39 -5.56 -8.91
C LEU A 33 0.20 -5.75 -7.40
N LEU A 34 0.18 -4.65 -6.63
CA LEU A 34 -0.09 -4.68 -5.19
C LEU A 34 -1.51 -5.17 -4.88
N LEU A 35 -2.50 -4.73 -5.66
CA LEU A 35 -3.88 -5.17 -5.50
C LEU A 35 -4.06 -6.65 -5.84
N LEU A 36 -3.48 -7.12 -6.95
CA LEU A 36 -3.48 -8.53 -7.33
C LEU A 36 -2.79 -9.39 -6.27
N SER A 37 -1.67 -8.92 -5.72
CA SER A 37 -0.94 -9.56 -4.63
C SER A 37 -1.82 -9.77 -3.39
N LEU A 38 -2.65 -8.76 -3.03
CA LEU A 38 -3.55 -8.85 -1.87
C LEU A 38 -4.76 -9.76 -2.13
N ILE A 39 -5.40 -9.62 -3.30
CA ILE A 39 -6.63 -10.37 -3.62
C ILE A 39 -6.34 -11.86 -3.80
N SER A 40 -5.19 -12.18 -4.40
CA SER A 40 -4.78 -13.58 -4.65
C SER A 40 -3.95 -14.19 -3.52
N TYR A 41 -3.76 -13.48 -2.39
CA TYR A 41 -3.01 -13.99 -1.26
C TYR A 41 -3.75 -15.15 -0.57
N GLN A 42 -3.03 -16.25 -0.37
CA GLN A 42 -3.46 -17.38 0.47
C GLN A 42 -2.41 -17.70 1.53
N SER A 43 -2.84 -18.03 2.73
CA SER A 43 -1.93 -18.34 3.83
C SER A 43 -1.07 -19.59 3.59
N THR A 44 -1.50 -20.45 2.68
CA THR A 44 -0.76 -21.65 2.22
C THR A 44 0.49 -21.31 1.42
N ASP A 45 0.47 -20.21 0.65
CA ASP A 45 1.61 -19.78 -0.19
C ASP A 45 2.90 -19.59 0.62
N LEU A 46 2.79 -19.16 1.88
CA LEU A 46 3.95 -18.96 2.75
C LEU A 46 4.51 -20.24 3.35
N ARG A 47 3.71 -21.29 3.50
CA ARG A 47 4.21 -22.60 3.95
C ARG A 47 5.16 -23.19 2.91
N GLU A 48 4.87 -22.97 1.65
CA GLU A 48 5.70 -23.43 0.53
C GLU A 48 6.99 -22.60 0.42
N ILE A 49 6.98 -21.31 0.71
CA ILE A 49 8.17 -20.45 0.72
C ILE A 49 9.18 -20.85 1.81
N ARG A 50 8.72 -21.39 2.96
CA ARG A 50 9.63 -21.94 3.97
C ARG A 50 10.38 -23.18 3.50
N GLY A 51 9.87 -23.86 2.49
CA GLY A 51 10.53 -24.97 1.81
C GLY A 51 11.37 -24.52 0.59
N LEU A 52 12.07 -23.40 0.66
CA LEU A 52 12.89 -22.82 -0.41
C LEU A 52 13.80 -23.83 -1.17
N ARG A 53 14.13 -24.95 -0.54
CA ARG A 53 14.95 -26.02 -1.13
C ARG A 53 14.15 -26.90 -2.11
N GLU A 54 12.87 -27.02 -1.93
CA GLU A 54 11.95 -27.83 -2.75
C GLU A 54 11.40 -27.01 -3.94
N TYR A 55 11.61 -25.70 -3.89
CA TYR A 55 11.12 -24.72 -4.85
C TYR A 55 11.92 -24.68 -6.17
N THR A 56 13.21 -25.04 -6.10
CA THR A 56 14.13 -24.95 -7.25
C THR A 56 13.86 -26.00 -8.32
N ASP A 57 13.16 -27.10 -7.97
CA ASP A 57 12.93 -28.25 -8.85
C ASP A 57 11.51 -28.30 -9.43
N ARG A 58 10.64 -27.33 -9.15
CA ARG A 58 9.25 -27.30 -9.62
C ARG A 58 9.06 -26.42 -10.85
N GLU A 59 8.12 -26.80 -11.70
CA GLU A 59 7.74 -26.01 -12.87
C GLU A 59 7.29 -24.59 -12.48
N PRO A 60 7.66 -23.54 -13.25
CA PRO A 60 7.50 -22.14 -12.86
C PRO A 60 6.07 -21.68 -12.51
N ASN A 61 5.04 -22.44 -12.83
CA ASN A 61 3.64 -22.04 -12.63
C ASN A 61 2.79 -23.08 -11.87
N ALA A 62 3.39 -24.18 -11.36
CA ALA A 62 2.61 -25.31 -10.87
C ALA A 62 2.07 -25.15 -9.43
N THR A 63 2.55 -24.19 -8.63
CA THR A 63 2.33 -24.17 -7.17
C THR A 63 1.95 -22.85 -6.53
N HIS A 64 1.86 -21.74 -7.28
CA HIS A 64 1.50 -20.47 -6.67
C HIS A 64 0.06 -20.10 -6.97
N SER A 65 -0.75 -19.99 -5.90
CA SER A 65 -2.09 -19.42 -6.01
C SER A 65 -2.05 -17.90 -6.18
N ASN A 66 -0.92 -17.26 -5.80
CA ASN A 66 -0.78 -15.82 -5.95
C ASN A 66 -0.53 -15.40 -7.39
N ALA A 67 -1.38 -14.53 -7.95
CA ALA A 67 -1.32 -14.06 -9.34
C ALA A 67 0.00 -13.32 -9.70
N VAL A 68 0.72 -12.79 -8.71
CA VAL A 68 2.02 -12.11 -8.87
C VAL A 68 3.19 -13.05 -8.50
N GLY A 69 2.89 -14.34 -8.26
CA GLY A 69 3.88 -15.34 -7.87
C GLY A 69 4.40 -15.15 -6.45
N VAL A 70 5.61 -15.66 -6.18
CA VAL A 70 6.25 -15.62 -4.85
C VAL A 70 6.38 -14.20 -4.30
N VAL A 71 6.81 -13.28 -5.14
CA VAL A 71 6.98 -11.86 -4.74
C VAL A 71 5.64 -11.27 -4.31
N GLY A 72 4.56 -11.59 -5.05
CA GLY A 72 3.21 -11.19 -4.70
C GLY A 72 2.75 -11.80 -3.38
N ALA A 73 3.00 -13.08 -3.15
CA ALA A 73 2.65 -13.75 -1.90
C ALA A 73 3.34 -13.09 -0.69
N ILE A 74 4.64 -12.78 -0.79
CA ILE A 74 5.39 -12.08 0.26
C ILE A 74 4.86 -10.66 0.48
N LEU A 75 4.64 -9.91 -0.59
CA LEU A 75 4.12 -8.54 -0.51
C LEU A 75 2.69 -8.51 0.06
N GLY A 76 1.82 -9.42 -0.37
CA GLY A 76 0.47 -9.55 0.17
C GLY A 76 0.47 -9.88 1.65
N TRP A 77 1.27 -10.86 2.05
CA TRP A 77 1.45 -11.20 3.45
C TRP A 77 1.95 -10.03 4.30
N LEU A 78 3.01 -9.37 3.84
CA LEU A 78 3.61 -8.25 4.57
C LEU A 78 2.60 -7.11 4.78
N GLN A 79 1.88 -6.74 3.72
CA GLN A 79 0.86 -5.69 3.77
C GLN A 79 -0.27 -6.07 4.74
N LEU A 80 -0.78 -7.31 4.65
CA LEU A 80 -1.85 -7.79 5.52
C LEU A 80 -1.39 -7.88 6.98
N GLN A 81 -0.20 -8.42 7.26
CA GLN A 81 0.31 -8.50 8.63
C GLN A 81 0.56 -7.12 9.25
N CYS A 82 1.07 -6.18 8.47
CA CYS A 82 1.35 -4.83 8.95
C CYS A 82 0.07 -4.01 9.16
N PHE A 83 -0.84 -4.00 8.18
CA PHE A 83 -1.96 -3.06 8.11
C PHE A 83 -3.34 -3.72 8.16
N GLY A 84 -3.41 -5.05 8.14
CA GLY A 84 -4.68 -5.78 8.15
C GLY A 84 -5.58 -5.41 6.97
N ALA A 85 -6.86 -5.15 7.23
CA ALA A 85 -7.84 -4.73 6.22
C ALA A 85 -7.45 -3.38 5.57
N ALA A 86 -6.75 -2.50 6.29
CA ALA A 86 -6.27 -1.22 5.74
C ALA A 86 -5.17 -1.42 4.67
N ALA A 87 -4.60 -2.62 4.52
CA ALA A 87 -3.66 -2.93 3.45
C ALA A 87 -4.24 -2.62 2.05
N PHE A 88 -5.56 -2.78 1.86
CA PHE A 88 -6.24 -2.44 0.60
C PHE A 88 -6.22 -0.94 0.27
N LEU A 89 -6.02 -0.07 1.25
CA LEU A 89 -5.85 1.37 1.03
C LEU A 89 -4.52 1.69 0.33
N ILE A 90 -3.51 0.83 0.45
CA ILE A 90 -2.19 1.03 -0.15
C ILE A 90 -2.28 1.05 -1.69
N PRO A 91 -2.77 -0.02 -2.37
CA PRO A 91 -2.89 0.00 -3.82
C PRO A 91 -3.86 1.08 -4.31
N LEU A 92 -4.96 1.35 -3.59
CA LEU A 92 -5.90 2.42 -3.95
C LEU A 92 -5.24 3.80 -3.89
N GLY A 93 -4.47 4.09 -2.85
CA GLY A 93 -3.74 5.34 -2.74
C GLY A 93 -2.62 5.48 -3.76
N VAL A 94 -1.87 4.40 -4.04
CA VAL A 94 -0.84 4.39 -5.08
C VAL A 94 -1.47 4.62 -6.47
N ALA A 95 -2.63 3.99 -6.75
CA ALA A 95 -3.38 4.25 -7.98
C ALA A 95 -3.80 5.71 -8.09
N TRP A 96 -4.35 6.28 -7.02
CA TRP A 96 -4.73 7.69 -6.97
C TRP A 96 -3.54 8.63 -7.20
N LEU A 97 -2.38 8.33 -6.60
CA LEU A 97 -1.15 9.07 -6.87
C LEU A 97 -0.73 8.98 -8.33
N GLY A 98 -0.85 7.79 -8.94
CA GLY A 98 -0.58 7.58 -10.37
C GLY A 98 -1.49 8.41 -11.26
N VAL A 99 -2.81 8.37 -11.01
CA VAL A 99 -3.81 9.18 -11.73
C VAL A 99 -3.55 10.67 -11.55
N ARG A 100 -3.32 11.11 -10.31
CA ARG A 100 -2.99 12.50 -10.02
C ARG A 100 -1.73 12.95 -10.76
N ARG A 101 -0.71 12.09 -10.86
CA ARG A 101 0.52 12.39 -11.60
C ARG A 101 0.28 12.58 -13.09
N LEU A 102 -0.63 11.82 -13.69
CA LEU A 102 -0.96 11.92 -15.12
C LEU A 102 -1.78 13.18 -15.45
N PHE A 103 -2.82 13.44 -14.66
CA PHE A 103 -3.84 14.43 -15.00
C PHE A 103 -3.66 15.79 -14.31
N LEU A 104 -3.02 15.83 -13.14
CA LEU A 104 -2.83 17.07 -12.39
C LEU A 104 -1.40 17.61 -12.51
N THR A 105 -1.28 18.92 -12.77
CA THR A 105 -0.02 19.65 -12.87
C THR A 105 0.50 20.01 -11.47
N GLY A 106 1.14 19.09 -10.78
CA GLY A 106 1.73 19.36 -9.47
C GLY A 106 2.90 18.42 -9.18
N GLN A 107 3.95 18.92 -8.56
CA GLN A 107 5.01 18.07 -8.03
C GLN A 107 4.55 17.41 -6.73
N PHE A 108 4.85 16.13 -6.56
CA PHE A 108 4.66 15.47 -5.28
C PHE A 108 5.70 15.98 -4.28
N GLY A 109 5.26 16.84 -3.37
CA GLY A 109 6.07 17.24 -2.23
C GLY A 109 6.05 16.16 -1.15
N TRP A 110 6.94 16.28 -0.17
CA TRP A 110 6.99 15.41 1.00
C TRP A 110 5.64 15.37 1.78
N ARG A 111 4.86 16.47 1.71
CA ARG A 111 3.53 16.58 2.35
C ARG A 111 2.52 15.56 1.79
N THR A 112 2.57 15.27 0.49
CA THR A 112 1.70 14.27 -0.14
C THR A 112 2.03 12.86 0.37
N TRP A 113 3.31 12.53 0.49
CA TRP A 113 3.75 11.25 1.02
C TRP A 113 3.45 11.10 2.51
N ALA A 114 3.65 12.17 3.29
CA ALA A 114 3.28 12.19 4.70
C ALA A 114 1.77 12.02 4.90
N GLY A 115 0.94 12.75 4.14
CA GLY A 115 -0.51 12.58 4.16
C GLY A 115 -0.94 11.14 3.82
N PHE A 116 -0.35 10.56 2.76
CA PHE A 116 -0.62 9.18 2.38
C PHE A 116 -0.25 8.18 3.50
N ALA A 117 0.91 8.35 4.14
CA ALA A 117 1.30 7.52 5.27
C ALA A 117 0.31 7.65 6.43
N VAL A 118 -0.02 8.88 6.84
CA VAL A 118 -1.00 9.14 7.90
C VAL A 118 -2.35 8.52 7.57
N PHE A 119 -2.81 8.58 6.32
CA PHE A 119 -4.06 7.97 5.87
C PHE A 119 -4.06 6.45 6.11
N ILE A 120 -3.00 5.74 5.70
CA ILE A 120 -2.89 4.28 5.88
C ILE A 120 -2.82 3.91 7.36
N PHE A 121 -1.99 4.63 8.16
CA PHE A 121 -1.86 4.36 9.58
C PHE A 121 -3.15 4.64 10.35
N SER A 122 -3.87 5.73 10.02
CA SER A 122 -5.18 6.02 10.61
C SER A 122 -6.22 4.97 10.25
N GLY A 123 -6.21 4.49 8.99
CA GLY A 123 -7.08 3.40 8.55
C GLY A 123 -6.80 2.10 9.30
N ALA A 124 -5.54 1.73 9.47
CA ALA A 124 -5.15 0.54 10.22
C ALA A 124 -5.53 0.64 11.70
N ALA A 125 -5.27 1.80 12.32
CA ALA A 125 -5.63 2.06 13.71
C ALA A 125 -7.15 2.00 13.91
N LEU A 126 -7.92 2.62 13.00
CA LEU A 126 -9.37 2.60 13.06
C LEU A 126 -9.94 1.20 12.89
N ALA A 127 -9.41 0.41 11.94
CA ALA A 127 -9.84 -0.98 11.71
C ALA A 127 -9.64 -1.85 12.96
N SER A 128 -8.56 -1.65 13.74
CA SER A 128 -8.34 -2.34 15.01
C SER A 128 -9.30 -1.89 16.11
N VAL A 129 -9.53 -0.56 16.24
CA VAL A 129 -10.36 -0.01 17.32
C VAL A 129 -11.83 -0.37 17.13
N VAL A 130 -12.32 -0.37 15.88
CA VAL A 130 -13.72 -0.72 15.57
C VAL A 130 -13.96 -2.22 15.62
N GLY A 131 -12.94 -3.04 15.31
CA GLY A 131 -13.02 -4.50 15.42
C GLY A 131 -13.88 -5.20 14.36
N TRP A 132 -14.36 -4.51 13.31
CA TRP A 132 -15.23 -5.10 12.28
C TRP A 132 -14.59 -6.27 11.53
N PHE A 133 -13.29 -6.27 11.43
CA PHE A 133 -12.52 -7.30 10.71
C PHE A 133 -11.85 -8.32 11.63
N ASP A 134 -12.09 -8.27 12.94
CA ASP A 134 -11.40 -9.14 13.91
C ASP A 134 -11.72 -10.63 13.69
N GLY A 135 -12.94 -10.97 13.28
CA GLY A 135 -13.30 -12.35 12.98
C GLY A 135 -12.49 -12.94 11.81
N TRP A 136 -12.28 -12.17 10.75
CA TRP A 136 -11.41 -12.55 9.63
C TRP A 136 -9.93 -12.49 10.03
N ALA A 137 -9.52 -11.49 10.78
CA ALA A 137 -8.16 -11.29 11.21
C ALA A 137 -7.66 -12.40 12.17
N GLY A 138 -8.54 -12.90 13.04
CA GLY A 138 -8.20 -13.95 13.98
C GLY A 138 -7.66 -15.22 13.33
N SER A 139 -8.18 -15.57 12.14
CA SER A 139 -7.74 -16.76 11.39
C SER A 139 -6.56 -16.48 10.43
N ASN A 140 -6.31 -15.22 10.05
CA ASN A 140 -5.37 -14.89 8.97
C ASN A 140 -4.17 -14.05 9.40
N LEU A 141 -4.27 -13.30 10.50
CA LEU A 141 -3.23 -12.37 10.94
C LEU A 141 -2.61 -12.77 12.27
N ILE A 142 -1.31 -12.57 12.43
CA ILE A 142 -0.55 -12.91 13.64
C ILE A 142 -1.10 -12.20 14.88
N GLY A 143 -1.55 -10.94 14.73
CA GLY A 143 -2.11 -10.16 15.84
C GLY A 143 -3.59 -10.40 16.10
N GLY A 144 -4.30 -11.14 15.22
CA GLY A 144 -5.74 -11.41 15.32
C GLY A 144 -6.64 -10.18 15.25
N LYS A 145 -6.11 -9.04 14.82
CA LYS A 145 -6.81 -7.74 14.76
C LYS A 145 -6.92 -7.19 13.36
N GLY A 146 -8.07 -6.62 13.03
CA GLY A 146 -8.41 -6.13 11.70
C GLY A 146 -7.49 -5.06 11.12
N GLY A 147 -6.78 -4.31 11.96
CA GLY A 147 -5.78 -3.33 11.54
C GLY A 147 -4.34 -3.83 11.48
N GLY A 148 -4.12 -5.16 11.67
CA GLY A 148 -2.78 -5.75 11.70
C GLY A 148 -1.91 -5.24 12.85
N MET A 149 -0.60 -5.43 12.73
CA MET A 149 0.35 -5.06 13.78
C MET A 149 0.37 -3.55 14.07
N PHE A 150 0.28 -2.71 13.04
CA PHE A 150 0.25 -1.25 13.22
C PHE A 150 -1.06 -0.78 13.83
N GLY A 151 -2.19 -1.34 13.39
CA GLY A 151 -3.50 -1.04 13.97
C GLY A 151 -3.58 -1.41 15.45
N LEU A 152 -3.07 -2.58 15.83
CA LEU A 152 -2.98 -3.01 17.23
C LEU A 152 -2.06 -2.07 18.05
N GLY A 153 -0.91 -1.71 17.52
CA GLY A 153 0.04 -0.86 18.22
C GLY A 153 -0.47 0.56 18.42
N PHE A 154 -0.88 1.21 17.33
CA PHE A 154 -1.33 2.61 17.37
C PHE A 154 -2.81 2.74 17.75
N GLY A 155 -3.69 1.90 17.21
CA GLY A 155 -5.13 1.96 17.47
C GLY A 155 -5.46 1.62 18.91
N GLU A 156 -5.18 0.41 19.34
CA GLU A 156 -5.57 -0.07 20.67
C GLU A 156 -4.61 0.39 21.77
N LYS A 157 -3.31 0.16 21.62
CA LYS A 157 -2.36 0.42 22.70
C LYS A 157 -2.11 1.92 22.93
N LEU A 158 -2.23 2.76 21.90
CA LEU A 158 -2.00 4.19 22.03
C LEU A 158 -3.32 4.97 22.06
N PHE A 159 -4.06 5.02 20.94
CA PHE A 159 -5.25 5.89 20.84
C PHE A 159 -6.39 5.47 21.77
N GLN A 160 -6.73 4.18 21.82
CA GLN A 160 -7.82 3.73 22.67
C GLN A 160 -7.52 3.88 24.17
N ARG A 161 -6.25 3.71 24.57
CA ARG A 161 -5.83 3.96 25.96
C ARG A 161 -5.88 5.43 26.35
N LEU A 162 -5.52 6.34 25.44
CA LEU A 162 -5.46 7.76 25.73
C LEU A 162 -6.83 8.46 25.62
N LEU A 163 -7.66 8.04 24.66
CA LEU A 163 -8.86 8.77 24.26
C LEU A 163 -10.17 7.97 24.46
N SER A 164 -10.12 6.76 25.02
CA SER A 164 -11.23 5.81 25.00
C SER A 164 -11.61 5.42 23.55
N THR A 165 -12.47 4.42 23.39
CA THR A 165 -12.89 3.91 22.07
C THR A 165 -13.58 5.01 21.24
N LEU A 166 -14.50 5.77 21.84
CA LEU A 166 -15.23 6.84 21.15
C LEU A 166 -14.29 7.95 20.66
N GLY A 167 -13.40 8.42 21.53
CA GLY A 167 -12.43 9.47 21.21
C GLY A 167 -11.45 9.02 20.13
N ALA A 168 -10.97 7.77 20.19
CA ALA A 168 -10.09 7.21 19.19
C ALA A 168 -10.77 7.13 17.81
N VAL A 169 -12.03 6.65 17.75
CA VAL A 169 -12.81 6.60 16.50
C VAL A 169 -13.02 7.99 15.91
N LEU A 170 -13.35 8.99 16.73
CA LEU A 170 -13.54 10.37 16.26
C LEU A 170 -12.24 10.95 15.71
N VAL A 171 -11.13 10.85 16.42
CA VAL A 171 -9.84 11.43 16.00
C VAL A 171 -9.32 10.73 14.74
N LEU A 172 -9.34 9.39 14.70
CA LEU A 172 -8.87 8.62 13.55
C LEU A 172 -9.79 8.79 12.35
N GLY A 173 -11.12 8.84 12.56
CA GLY A 173 -12.09 9.09 11.49
C GLY A 173 -11.95 10.49 10.89
N LEU A 174 -11.79 11.52 11.73
CA LEU A 174 -11.52 12.88 11.26
C LEU A 174 -10.18 12.97 10.50
N SER A 175 -9.15 12.25 10.96
CA SER A 175 -7.87 12.17 10.25
C SER A 175 -8.02 11.62 8.83
N LEU A 176 -8.84 10.57 8.65
CA LEU A 176 -9.10 10.00 7.33
C LEU A 176 -9.85 10.95 6.39
N ILE A 177 -10.76 11.76 6.92
CA ILE A 177 -11.56 12.71 6.12
C ILE A 177 -10.75 13.95 5.77
N HIS A 178 -9.83 14.38 6.64
CA HIS A 178 -9.08 15.63 6.48
C HIS A 178 -7.86 15.51 5.56
N ILE A 179 -7.39 14.30 5.27
CA ILE A 179 -6.25 14.04 4.39
C ILE A 179 -6.68 14.04 2.93
#